data_d2a099bc1a7918842d19c12e7065183d
#
_entry.id   d2a099bc1a7918842d19c12e7065183d
#
_cell.length_a   1.000
_cell.length_b   1.000
_cell.length_c   1.000
_cell.angle_alpha   90.00
_cell.angle_beta   90.00
_cell.angle_gamma   90.00
#
_symmetry.space_group_name_H-M   'P 1'
#
loop_
_entity.id
_entity.type
_entity.pdbx_description
1 polymer ?
#
loop_
_entity_poly.entity_id
_entity_poly.type
_entity_poly.pdbx_seq_one_letter_code
_entity_poly.pdbx_strand_id
1 'polypeptide(L)'
;MPKRPYIKGNLDKLDFDRVVLTDTTPDELPIIVSNDGFYSNLRNISSKSSDAQKLITALLTVCPKSFSAPYRYRVTKDANNTRRLSLLHPSAQVSVSKFYEEFSDLICYYNLQSNFSIRAPARRGSSYFFRGTDSERNKYKNDGIDTIEFDKRVRNPSSYFAYRGYNRIHQFFNSARYSRLEKKFPIMWMGDVSKCFDSIYTHSITWALKSIPIAKKSIGKRTFGSEFDRLMQKMNYNETNGICIGPEVSRIFAETIFQRIDINVE
;
A
#
# COMPACT_ATOMS: atom_id res chain seq x y z
N MET A 1 21.05 11.52 25.20
CA MET A 1 20.76 12.46 24.10
C MET A 1 19.31 12.88 24.20
N PRO A 2 18.96 14.17 24.14
CA PRO A 2 17.57 14.61 24.16
C PRO A 2 16.85 14.03 22.93
N LYS A 3 15.68 13.41 23.16
CA LYS A 3 14.82 12.91 22.06
C LYS A 3 14.36 14.11 21.23
N ARG A 4 14.71 14.14 19.95
CA ARG A 4 14.26 15.19 19.04
C ARG A 4 12.73 15.21 18.97
N PRO A 5 12.08 16.37 19.00
CA PRO A 5 10.63 16.46 18.93
C PRO A 5 10.13 15.92 17.59
N TYR A 6 9.00 15.24 17.64
CA TYR A 6 8.27 14.87 16.42
C TYR A 6 7.47 16.07 15.92
N ILE A 7 7.56 16.35 14.64
CA ILE A 7 6.73 17.33 13.95
C ILE A 7 5.52 16.60 13.40
N LYS A 8 4.32 17.16 13.63
CA LYS A 8 3.06 16.63 13.14
C LYS A 8 2.71 17.28 11.81
N GLY A 9 2.50 16.48 10.76
CA GLY A 9 1.89 16.89 9.51
C GLY A 9 0.41 16.52 9.47
N ASN A 10 -0.43 17.39 8.94
CA ASN A 10 -1.85 17.13 8.74
C ASN A 10 -2.10 16.57 7.35
N LEU A 11 -3.06 15.64 7.25
CA LEU A 11 -3.48 14.99 6.02
C LEU A 11 -4.98 15.19 5.83
N ASP A 12 -5.38 15.51 4.61
CA ASP A 12 -6.79 15.47 4.24
C ASP A 12 -7.21 14.01 4.05
N LYS A 13 -8.25 13.59 4.77
CA LYS A 13 -8.84 12.24 4.70
C LYS A 13 -9.60 11.99 3.41
N LEU A 14 -10.01 13.05 2.72
CA LEU A 14 -10.76 13.00 1.48
C LEU A 14 -9.86 13.17 0.24
N ASP A 15 -8.58 13.37 0.44
CA ASP A 15 -7.59 13.38 -0.63
C ASP A 15 -7.25 11.94 -1.05
N PHE A 16 -8.14 11.32 -1.84
CA PHE A 16 -7.94 9.96 -2.34
C PHE A 16 -6.84 9.90 -3.41
N ASP A 17 -6.55 10.98 -4.10
CA ASP A 17 -5.45 11.03 -5.07
C ASP A 17 -4.09 10.85 -4.42
N ARG A 18 -3.96 11.12 -3.12
CA ARG A 18 -2.76 10.84 -2.33
C ARG A 18 -2.35 9.35 -2.36
N VAL A 19 -3.27 8.46 -2.65
CA VAL A 19 -3.02 7.02 -2.80
C VAL A 19 -1.95 6.73 -3.84
N VAL A 20 -1.84 7.56 -4.89
CA VAL A 20 -0.80 7.39 -5.92
C VAL A 20 0.62 7.65 -5.38
N LEU A 21 0.76 8.41 -4.29
CA LEU A 21 2.04 8.67 -3.63
C LEU A 21 2.44 7.58 -2.64
N THR A 22 1.47 6.83 -2.12
CA THR A 22 1.66 5.96 -0.95
C THR A 22 1.40 4.49 -1.25
N ASP A 23 0.19 4.17 -1.74
CA ASP A 23 -0.30 2.79 -1.75
C ASP A 23 -0.15 2.09 -3.11
N THR A 24 0.16 2.85 -4.17
CA THR A 24 0.29 2.30 -5.52
C THR A 24 1.73 2.13 -5.98
N THR A 25 2.69 2.59 -5.19
CA THR A 25 4.12 2.50 -5.49
C THR A 25 4.84 1.62 -4.48
N PRO A 26 5.84 0.85 -4.93
CA PRO A 26 6.79 0.21 -4.02
C PRO A 26 7.59 1.22 -3.21
N ASP A 27 8.07 0.82 -2.03
CA ASP A 27 8.97 1.65 -1.20
C ASP A 27 10.29 1.97 -1.91
N GLU A 28 10.80 1.02 -2.72
CA GLU A 28 12.03 1.18 -3.50
C GLU A 28 11.71 1.44 -4.97
N LEU A 29 11.49 2.71 -5.30
CA LEU A 29 11.31 3.16 -6.68
C LEU A 29 12.66 3.31 -7.39
N PRO A 30 12.73 3.01 -8.72
CA PRO A 30 13.85 3.44 -9.54
C PRO A 30 14.03 4.97 -9.44
N ILE A 31 15.27 5.43 -9.36
CA ILE A 31 15.61 6.85 -9.15
C ILE A 31 15.02 7.79 -10.22
N ILE A 32 14.73 7.26 -11.41
CA ILE A 32 14.15 7.99 -12.53
C ILE A 32 12.61 8.13 -12.45
N VAL A 33 11.97 7.51 -11.45
CA VAL A 33 10.51 7.48 -11.32
C VAL A 33 10.09 8.21 -10.06
N SER A 34 9.17 9.16 -10.20
CA SER A 34 8.47 9.82 -9.08
C SER A 34 7.00 10.02 -9.42
N ASN A 35 6.13 9.78 -8.46
CA ASN A 35 4.70 10.04 -8.58
C ASN A 35 4.28 11.45 -8.13
N ASP A 36 5.20 12.29 -7.66
CA ASP A 36 4.88 13.65 -7.19
C ASP A 36 4.24 14.50 -8.31
N GLY A 37 4.86 14.47 -9.50
CA GLY A 37 4.30 15.17 -10.67
C GLY A 37 2.96 14.58 -11.12
N PHE A 38 2.80 13.28 -11.04
CA PHE A 38 1.54 12.61 -11.37
C PHE A 38 0.42 13.03 -10.43
N TYR A 39 0.65 12.98 -9.12
CA TYR A 39 -0.30 13.45 -8.10
C TYR A 39 -0.67 14.93 -8.30
N SER A 40 0.33 15.81 -8.49
CA SER A 40 0.09 17.23 -8.72
C SER A 40 -0.75 17.49 -9.98
N ASN A 41 -0.52 16.70 -11.05
CA ASN A 41 -1.26 16.82 -12.29
C ASN A 41 -2.70 16.30 -12.17
N LEU A 42 -2.95 15.24 -11.41
CA LEU A 42 -4.31 14.75 -11.15
C LEU A 42 -5.15 15.81 -10.45
N ARG A 43 -4.63 16.43 -9.40
CA ARG A 43 -5.33 17.46 -8.64
C ARG A 43 -5.58 18.74 -9.42
N ASN A 44 -4.71 19.08 -10.34
CA ASN A 44 -4.75 20.34 -11.09
C ASN A 44 -5.10 20.15 -12.58
N ILE A 45 -5.78 19.06 -12.92
CA ILE A 45 -6.09 18.73 -14.33
C ILE A 45 -6.91 19.83 -15.01
N SER A 46 -7.88 20.42 -14.31
CA SER A 46 -8.73 21.48 -14.81
C SER A 46 -8.01 22.81 -15.11
N SER A 47 -6.87 23.05 -14.46
CA SER A 47 -6.06 24.26 -14.66
C SER A 47 -5.02 24.12 -15.79
N LYS A 48 -4.91 22.94 -16.42
CA LYS A 48 -3.95 22.68 -17.50
C LYS A 48 -4.49 23.14 -18.85
N SER A 49 -3.57 23.34 -19.81
CA SER A 49 -3.97 23.56 -21.21
C SER A 49 -4.81 22.42 -21.76
N SER A 50 -5.67 22.70 -22.74
CA SER A 50 -6.53 21.70 -23.38
C SER A 50 -5.77 20.47 -23.87
N ASP A 51 -4.58 20.67 -24.45
CA ASP A 51 -3.78 19.58 -25.00
C ASP A 51 -3.13 18.74 -23.88
N ALA A 52 -2.70 19.36 -22.77
CA ALA A 52 -2.21 18.64 -21.59
C ALA A 52 -3.33 17.82 -20.94
N GLN A 53 -4.56 18.36 -20.87
CA GLN A 53 -5.74 17.60 -20.39
C GLN A 53 -6.03 16.39 -21.26
N LYS A 54 -6.01 16.56 -22.60
CA LYS A 54 -6.21 15.46 -23.55
C LYS A 54 -5.13 14.39 -23.38
N LEU A 55 -3.86 14.78 -23.26
CA LEU A 55 -2.74 13.85 -23.07
C LEU A 55 -2.90 13.05 -21.76
N ILE A 56 -3.16 13.74 -20.63
CA ILE A 56 -3.37 13.08 -19.33
C ILE A 56 -4.57 12.12 -19.42
N THR A 57 -5.69 12.57 -19.99
CA THR A 57 -6.88 11.73 -20.17
C THR A 57 -6.57 10.52 -21.04
N ALA A 58 -5.84 10.70 -22.14
CA ALA A 58 -5.41 9.60 -23.00
C ALA A 58 -4.55 8.59 -22.23
N LEU A 59 -3.54 9.03 -21.45
CA LEU A 59 -2.69 8.17 -20.64
C LEU A 59 -3.48 7.38 -19.58
N LEU A 60 -4.54 7.97 -19.03
CA LEU A 60 -5.38 7.33 -18.02
C LEU A 60 -6.42 6.38 -18.63
N THR A 61 -6.86 6.64 -19.86
CA THR A 61 -7.92 5.87 -20.53
C THR A 61 -7.37 4.82 -21.51
N VAL A 62 -6.13 4.97 -21.99
CA VAL A 62 -5.52 4.04 -22.94
C VAL A 62 -5.07 2.75 -22.24
N CYS A 63 -6.06 1.96 -21.83
CA CYS A 63 -5.91 0.52 -21.84
C CYS A 63 -6.81 0.01 -22.98
N PRO A 64 -6.28 -0.26 -24.17
CA PRO A 64 -7.06 -0.86 -25.28
C PRO A 64 -7.60 -2.24 -24.89
N LYS A 65 -7.07 -2.81 -23.84
CA LYS A 65 -7.55 -3.99 -23.14
C LYS A 65 -8.13 -3.54 -21.79
N SER A 66 -9.11 -4.24 -21.27
CA SER A 66 -9.76 -3.94 -19.98
C SER A 66 -8.81 -4.10 -18.76
N PHE A 67 -7.50 -4.24 -18.96
CA PHE A 67 -6.47 -4.45 -17.96
C PHE A 67 -5.17 -3.71 -18.31
N SER A 68 -4.30 -3.52 -17.33
CA SER A 68 -2.98 -2.89 -17.48
C SER A 68 -1.84 -3.86 -17.17
N ALA A 69 -0.67 -3.55 -17.71
CA ALA A 69 0.57 -4.27 -17.46
C ALA A 69 1.42 -3.48 -16.45
N PRO A 70 1.79 -4.04 -15.29
CA PRO A 70 2.73 -3.39 -14.39
C PRO A 70 4.15 -3.43 -14.96
N TYR A 71 4.93 -2.37 -14.72
CA TYR A 71 6.36 -2.39 -15.00
C TYR A 71 7.08 -3.15 -13.90
N ARG A 72 7.70 -4.27 -14.25
CA ARG A 72 8.41 -5.15 -13.31
C ARG A 72 9.91 -4.90 -13.35
N TYR A 73 10.51 -4.71 -12.19
CA TYR A 73 11.95 -4.52 -12.04
C TYR A 73 12.48 -5.29 -10.85
N ARG A 74 13.80 -5.44 -10.77
CA ARG A 74 14.45 -6.17 -9.69
C ARG A 74 15.27 -5.22 -8.83
N VAL A 75 15.22 -5.40 -7.53
CA VAL A 75 16.07 -4.74 -6.55
C VAL A 75 16.88 -5.78 -5.78
N THR A 76 18.07 -5.43 -5.36
CA THR A 76 18.91 -6.29 -4.51
C THR A 76 18.22 -6.46 -3.16
N LYS A 77 18.06 -7.70 -2.71
CA LYS A 77 17.55 -8.04 -1.39
C LYS A 77 18.68 -8.28 -0.41
N ASP A 78 19.67 -9.04 -0.82
CA ASP A 78 20.90 -9.37 -0.11
C ASP A 78 22.03 -9.64 -1.12
N ALA A 79 23.21 -10.03 -0.65
CA ALA A 79 24.41 -10.23 -1.50
C ALA A 79 24.16 -11.17 -2.69
N ASN A 80 23.26 -12.14 -2.57
CA ASN A 80 23.06 -13.20 -3.58
C ASN A 80 21.66 -13.20 -4.20
N ASN A 81 20.72 -12.44 -3.65
CA ASN A 81 19.31 -12.52 -4.04
C ASN A 81 18.77 -11.17 -4.48
N THR A 82 17.85 -11.24 -5.44
CA THR A 82 17.05 -10.10 -5.87
C THR A 82 15.57 -10.37 -5.58
N ARG A 83 14.82 -9.30 -5.34
CA ARG A 83 13.36 -9.37 -5.33
C ARG A 83 12.77 -8.61 -6.51
N ARG A 84 11.69 -9.13 -7.07
CA ARG A 84 10.95 -8.49 -8.15
C ARG A 84 9.90 -7.56 -7.54
N LEU A 85 9.89 -6.31 -7.98
CA LEU A 85 8.88 -5.32 -7.63
C LEU A 85 8.08 -4.93 -8.87
N SER A 86 6.90 -4.38 -8.64
CA SER A 86 5.96 -3.98 -9.70
C SER A 86 5.54 -2.51 -9.49
N LEU A 87 5.81 -1.68 -10.48
CA LEU A 87 5.26 -0.33 -10.56
C LEU A 87 3.97 -0.40 -11.38
N LEU A 88 2.87 0.06 -10.80
CA LEU A 88 1.57 0.02 -11.44
C LEU A 88 1.47 1.03 -12.58
N HIS A 89 0.75 0.67 -13.64
CA HIS A 89 0.42 1.60 -14.72
C HIS A 89 -0.40 2.79 -14.17
N PRO A 90 -0.24 4.03 -14.67
CA PRO A 90 -0.98 5.19 -14.15
C PRO A 90 -2.50 5.01 -14.10
N SER A 91 -3.10 4.37 -15.10
CA SER A 91 -4.55 4.08 -15.08
C SER A 91 -4.95 3.12 -13.94
N ALA A 92 -4.11 2.15 -13.60
CA ALA A 92 -4.32 1.27 -12.46
C ALA A 92 -4.19 2.03 -11.13
N GLN A 93 -3.23 2.95 -11.02
CA GLN A 93 -3.06 3.79 -9.84
C GLN A 93 -4.30 4.66 -9.55
N VAL A 94 -4.89 5.27 -10.61
CA VAL A 94 -6.15 6.02 -10.49
C VAL A 94 -7.33 5.09 -10.15
N SER A 95 -7.32 3.86 -10.66
CA SER A 95 -8.34 2.87 -10.29
C SER A 95 -8.28 2.48 -8.82
N VAL A 96 -7.07 2.42 -8.23
CA VAL A 96 -6.89 2.21 -6.78
C VAL A 96 -7.40 3.42 -5.99
N SER A 97 -7.12 4.66 -6.43
CA SER A 97 -7.65 5.87 -5.81
C SER A 97 -9.18 5.85 -5.73
N LYS A 98 -9.86 5.58 -6.87
CA LYS A 98 -11.33 5.44 -6.93
C LYS A 98 -11.86 4.30 -6.07
N PHE A 99 -11.16 3.19 -6.01
CA PHE A 99 -11.53 2.07 -5.15
C PHE A 99 -11.44 2.45 -3.66
N TYR A 100 -10.43 3.22 -3.25
CA TYR A 100 -10.32 3.70 -1.87
C TYR A 100 -11.39 4.75 -1.55
N GLU A 101 -11.74 5.62 -2.50
CA GLU A 101 -12.85 6.57 -2.35
C GLU A 101 -14.16 5.84 -2.00
N GLU A 102 -14.46 4.75 -2.68
CA GLU A 102 -15.69 4.00 -2.49
C GLU A 102 -15.63 3.05 -1.27
N PHE A 103 -14.48 2.40 -1.03
CA PHE A 103 -14.41 1.25 -0.13
C PHE A 103 -13.45 1.39 1.05
N SER A 104 -12.84 2.56 1.30
CA SER A 104 -11.85 2.71 2.38
C SER A 104 -12.38 2.33 3.76
N ASP A 105 -13.65 2.59 4.06
CA ASP A 105 -14.24 2.22 5.34
C ASP A 105 -14.45 0.70 5.47
N LEU A 106 -14.81 0.04 4.37
CA LEU A 106 -14.90 -1.43 4.32
C LEU A 106 -13.51 -2.10 4.39
N ILE A 107 -12.48 -1.50 3.80
CA ILE A 107 -11.10 -1.96 3.99
C ILE A 107 -10.76 -1.97 5.48
N CYS A 108 -10.99 -0.87 6.19
CA CYS A 108 -10.74 -0.79 7.63
C CYS A 108 -11.57 -1.80 8.41
N TYR A 109 -12.86 -1.92 8.09
CA TYR A 109 -13.78 -2.85 8.78
C TYR A 109 -13.29 -4.30 8.65
N TYR A 110 -13.01 -4.77 7.45
CA TYR A 110 -12.62 -6.17 7.23
C TYR A 110 -11.21 -6.49 7.75
N ASN A 111 -10.30 -5.51 7.80
CA ASN A 111 -8.95 -5.73 8.31
C ASN A 111 -8.84 -5.58 9.84
N LEU A 112 -9.92 -5.29 10.54
CA LEU A 112 -9.96 -5.20 12.00
C LEU A 112 -10.74 -6.36 12.66
N GLN A 113 -11.11 -7.39 11.91
CA GLN A 113 -11.90 -8.51 12.43
C GLN A 113 -11.08 -9.38 13.38
N SER A 114 -9.81 -9.65 13.09
CA SER A 114 -8.90 -10.37 13.97
C SER A 114 -8.14 -9.44 14.91
N ASN A 115 -7.86 -9.92 16.12
CA ASN A 115 -6.95 -9.28 17.07
C ASN A 115 -5.49 -9.71 16.92
N PHE A 116 -5.22 -10.74 16.13
CA PHE A 116 -3.88 -11.30 15.97
C PHE A 116 -3.02 -10.54 14.96
N SER A 117 -3.63 -9.88 13.98
CA SER A 117 -2.85 -9.06 13.06
C SER A 117 -2.07 -7.95 13.80
N ILE A 118 -0.77 -7.96 13.62
CA ILE A 118 0.13 -6.94 14.18
C ILE A 118 0.20 -5.68 13.30
N ARG A 119 -0.38 -5.73 12.10
CA ARG A 119 -0.36 -4.63 11.12
C ARG A 119 -1.64 -4.65 10.29
N ALA A 120 -2.63 -3.91 10.70
CA ALA A 120 -3.91 -3.80 10.00
C ALA A 120 -4.29 -2.34 9.71
N PRO A 121 -4.79 -1.99 8.51
CA PRO A 121 -5.35 -0.67 8.23
C PRO A 121 -6.57 -0.45 9.12
N ALA A 122 -6.50 0.57 9.99
CA ALA A 122 -7.51 0.79 11.02
C ALA A 122 -8.42 1.99 10.74
N ARG A 123 -7.91 3.01 10.08
CA ARG A 123 -8.64 4.24 9.75
C ARG A 123 -7.92 5.02 8.67
N ARG A 124 -8.61 5.92 7.99
CA ARG A 124 -8.00 6.89 7.09
C ARG A 124 -7.01 7.77 7.86
N GLY A 125 -5.81 7.94 7.33
CA GLY A 125 -4.77 8.77 7.95
C GLY A 125 -5.17 10.24 7.96
N SER A 126 -5.15 10.89 9.12
CA SER A 126 -5.41 12.31 9.29
C SER A 126 -4.16 13.12 9.65
N SER A 127 -3.10 12.44 10.03
CA SER A 127 -1.83 13.06 10.40
C SER A 127 -0.69 12.05 10.30
N TYR A 128 0.50 12.54 10.11
CA TYR A 128 1.73 11.77 10.20
C TYR A 128 2.75 12.50 11.05
N PHE A 129 3.75 11.78 11.53
CA PHE A 129 4.79 12.33 12.39
C PHE A 129 6.15 12.06 11.75
N PHE A 130 6.98 13.08 11.66
CA PHE A 130 8.34 12.96 11.19
C PHE A 130 9.31 13.63 12.16
N ARG A 131 10.55 13.18 12.19
CA ARG A 131 11.59 13.81 12.98
C ARG A 131 12.16 14.98 12.21
N GLY A 132 12.08 16.17 12.78
CA GLY A 132 12.75 17.34 12.24
C GLY A 132 14.28 17.15 12.30
N THR A 133 14.94 17.32 11.15
CA THR A 133 16.40 17.22 11.03
C THR A 133 17.03 18.56 10.69
N ASP A 134 16.36 19.66 11.04
CA ASP A 134 16.69 21.00 10.52
C ASP A 134 18.13 21.44 10.81
N SER A 135 18.71 21.06 11.95
CA SER A 135 20.10 21.43 12.27
C SER A 135 21.16 20.66 11.46
N GLU A 136 20.91 19.39 11.14
CA GLU A 136 21.85 18.58 10.35
C GLU A 136 21.67 18.85 8.85
N ARG A 137 20.46 19.12 8.40
CA ARG A 137 20.16 19.48 7.01
C ARG A 137 20.80 20.80 6.59
N ASN A 138 20.78 21.79 7.45
CA ASN A 138 21.44 23.05 7.16
C ASN A 138 22.96 22.90 6.99
N LYS A 139 23.58 21.92 7.67
CA LYS A 139 24.99 21.61 7.54
C LYS A 139 25.33 21.03 6.16
N TYR A 140 24.47 20.17 5.61
CA TYR A 140 24.66 19.56 4.27
C TYR A 140 24.16 20.45 3.14
N LYS A 141 23.22 21.35 3.35
CA LYS A 141 22.81 22.36 2.36
C LYS A 141 23.96 23.27 1.94
N ASN A 142 24.88 23.57 2.84
CA ASN A 142 26.06 24.36 2.55
C ASN A 142 27.08 23.62 1.67
N ASP A 143 27.02 22.30 1.61
CA ASP A 143 27.94 21.45 0.81
C ASP A 143 27.41 21.11 -0.60
N GLY A 144 26.31 21.75 -1.03
CA GLY A 144 25.75 21.57 -2.39
C GLY A 144 25.06 20.22 -2.65
N ILE A 145 24.87 19.37 -1.65
CA ILE A 145 24.15 18.10 -1.77
C ILE A 145 22.65 18.37 -1.83
N ASP A 146 22.01 17.97 -2.92
CA ASP A 146 20.58 18.14 -3.11
C ASP A 146 19.78 17.16 -2.22
N THR A 147 19.21 17.69 -1.13
CA THR A 147 18.40 16.95 -0.17
C THR A 147 16.91 16.96 -0.50
N ILE A 148 16.50 17.59 -1.60
CA ILE A 148 15.09 17.81 -1.95
C ILE A 148 14.33 16.49 -2.10
N GLU A 149 14.93 15.46 -2.69
CA GLU A 149 14.28 14.14 -2.83
C GLU A 149 14.13 13.42 -1.49
N PHE A 150 15.13 13.52 -0.62
CA PHE A 150 15.07 12.94 0.72
C PHE A 150 13.98 13.63 1.57
N ASP A 151 13.86 14.95 1.44
CA ASP A 151 12.82 15.74 2.10
C ASP A 151 11.41 15.37 1.65
N LYS A 152 11.21 15.07 0.37
CA LYS A 152 9.93 14.62 -0.17
C LYS A 152 9.53 13.24 0.37
N ARG A 153 10.45 12.28 0.43
CA ARG A 153 10.21 10.94 0.98
C ARG A 153 9.84 10.97 2.46
N VAL A 154 10.42 11.88 3.22
CA VAL A 154 10.13 12.05 4.65
C VAL A 154 8.78 12.75 4.88
N ARG A 155 8.32 13.56 3.93
CA ARG A 155 7.04 14.29 4.03
C ARG A 155 5.82 13.44 3.72
N ASN A 156 5.97 12.37 2.96
CA ASN A 156 4.84 11.51 2.60
C ASN A 156 4.73 10.34 3.59
N PRO A 157 3.53 10.08 4.13
CA PRO A 157 3.29 8.89 4.93
C PRO A 157 3.44 7.64 4.05
N SER A 158 3.78 6.51 4.66
CA SER A 158 3.98 5.25 3.95
C SER A 158 2.69 4.59 3.46
N SER A 159 1.52 5.08 3.87
CA SER A 159 0.21 4.60 3.43
C SER A 159 -0.85 5.67 3.57
N TYR A 160 -1.93 5.51 2.81
CA TYR A 160 -3.17 6.27 2.96
C TYR A 160 -3.84 6.02 4.33
N PHE A 161 -3.70 4.81 4.87
CA PHE A 161 -4.28 4.41 6.14
C PHE A 161 -3.33 4.61 7.32
N ALA A 162 -3.93 4.84 8.49
CA ALA A 162 -3.26 4.65 9.77
C ALA A 162 -3.48 3.21 10.23
N TYR A 163 -2.39 2.53 10.59
CA TYR A 163 -2.40 1.13 10.99
C TYR A 163 -2.62 0.96 12.49
N ARG A 164 -3.30 -0.13 12.85
CA ARG A 164 -3.27 -0.68 14.21
C ARG A 164 -2.01 -1.53 14.34
N GLY A 165 -1.31 -1.36 15.46
CA GLY A 165 -0.12 -2.15 15.76
C GLY A 165 1.17 -1.54 15.20
N TYR A 166 1.91 -2.31 14.43
CA TYR A 166 3.28 -1.96 14.01
C TYR A 166 3.38 -1.83 12.50
N ASN A 167 4.00 -0.77 12.00
CA ASN A 167 4.22 -0.59 10.57
C ASN A 167 5.25 -1.57 9.99
N ARG A 168 6.18 -2.02 10.83
CA ARG A 168 7.25 -2.96 10.44
C ARG A 168 7.44 -4.01 11.52
N ILE A 169 7.71 -5.25 11.11
CA ILE A 169 7.82 -6.40 12.01
C ILE A 169 8.92 -6.23 13.07
N HIS A 170 10.05 -5.60 12.73
CA HIS A 170 11.12 -5.36 13.70
C HIS A 170 10.69 -4.46 14.86
N GLN A 171 9.71 -3.57 14.66
CA GLN A 171 9.16 -2.74 15.74
C GLN A 171 8.38 -3.58 16.75
N PHE A 172 7.72 -4.65 16.28
CA PHE A 172 7.08 -5.61 17.17
C PHE A 172 8.11 -6.35 18.02
N PHE A 173 9.14 -6.92 17.42
CA PHE A 173 10.20 -7.62 18.14
C PHE A 173 10.94 -6.73 19.16
N ASN A 174 11.08 -5.44 18.89
CA ASN A 174 11.68 -4.47 19.80
C ASN A 174 10.69 -3.87 20.83
N SER A 175 9.47 -4.38 20.91
CA SER A 175 8.43 -3.84 21.78
C SER A 175 8.40 -4.49 23.16
N ALA A 176 7.94 -3.75 24.18
CA ALA A 176 7.68 -4.29 25.50
C ALA A 176 6.60 -5.40 25.49
N ARG A 177 5.73 -5.42 24.45
CA ARG A 177 4.73 -6.48 24.27
C ARG A 177 5.42 -7.80 23.93
N TYR A 178 6.36 -7.78 23.00
CA TYR A 178 7.13 -8.96 22.64
C TYR A 178 7.94 -9.49 23.85
N SER A 179 8.67 -8.62 24.57
CA SER A 179 9.42 -9.03 25.75
C SER A 179 8.55 -9.65 26.85
N ARG A 180 7.28 -9.23 26.98
CA ARG A 180 6.31 -9.86 27.89
C ARG A 180 5.90 -11.25 27.40
N LEU A 181 5.73 -11.44 26.10
CA LEU A 181 5.42 -12.75 25.52
C LEU A 181 6.58 -13.74 25.71
N GLU A 182 7.82 -13.31 25.47
CA GLU A 182 9.01 -14.14 25.69
C GLU A 182 9.13 -14.62 27.15
N LYS A 183 8.82 -13.74 28.11
CA LYS A 183 8.82 -14.11 29.52
C LYS A 183 7.69 -15.10 29.90
N LYS A 184 6.58 -15.06 29.16
CA LYS A 184 5.42 -15.91 29.44
C LYS A 184 5.49 -17.25 28.75
N PHE A 185 6.04 -17.30 27.55
CA PHE A 185 6.05 -18.48 26.69
C PHE A 185 7.48 -18.87 26.33
N PRO A 186 7.97 -20.05 26.75
CA PRO A 186 9.35 -20.49 26.51
C PRO A 186 9.59 -20.96 25.08
N ILE A 187 8.52 -21.20 24.31
CA ILE A 187 8.61 -21.71 22.93
C ILE A 187 7.89 -20.76 22.00
N MET A 188 8.54 -20.39 20.90
CA MET A 188 7.96 -19.65 19.79
C MET A 188 8.05 -20.48 18.51
N TRP A 189 6.92 -20.62 17.84
CA TRP A 189 6.89 -21.21 16.51
C TRP A 189 6.72 -20.11 15.46
N MET A 190 7.54 -20.15 14.41
CA MET A 190 7.47 -19.21 13.28
C MET A 190 7.23 -19.96 11.99
N GLY A 191 6.29 -19.47 11.19
CA GLY A 191 6.03 -19.94 9.85
C GLY A 191 6.07 -18.79 8.85
N ASP A 192 6.48 -19.08 7.62
CA ASP A 192 6.42 -18.13 6.50
C ASP A 192 5.72 -18.78 5.32
N VAL A 193 4.92 -17.98 4.61
CA VAL A 193 4.24 -18.45 3.39
C VAL A 193 5.14 -18.18 2.20
N SER A 194 5.76 -19.25 1.69
CA SER A 194 6.63 -19.15 0.53
C SER A 194 5.91 -18.57 -0.69
N LYS A 195 6.55 -17.58 -1.33
CA LYS A 195 6.01 -16.90 -2.53
C LYS A 195 4.56 -16.41 -2.36
N CYS A 196 4.20 -15.94 -1.17
CA CYS A 196 2.84 -15.55 -0.82
C CYS A 196 2.15 -14.73 -1.93
N PHE A 197 2.74 -13.60 -2.33
CA PHE A 197 2.16 -12.70 -3.33
C PHE A 197 2.07 -13.32 -4.73
N ASP A 198 3.03 -14.16 -5.11
CA ASP A 198 3.02 -14.85 -6.40
C ASP A 198 1.99 -15.99 -6.44
N SER A 199 1.51 -16.47 -5.28
CA SER A 199 0.63 -17.65 -5.15
C SER A 199 -0.79 -17.31 -4.72
N ILE A 200 -1.08 -16.08 -4.35
CA ILE A 200 -2.45 -15.67 -3.97
C ILE A 200 -3.38 -15.80 -5.17
N TYR A 201 -4.43 -16.60 -5.03
CA TYR A 201 -5.53 -16.66 -5.96
C TYR A 201 -6.51 -15.52 -5.67
N THR A 202 -6.71 -14.61 -6.61
CA THR A 202 -7.41 -13.35 -6.33
C THR A 202 -8.86 -13.54 -5.90
N HIS A 203 -9.55 -14.55 -6.44
CA HIS A 203 -10.92 -14.87 -6.02
C HIS A 203 -11.06 -15.32 -4.56
N SER A 204 -9.95 -15.71 -3.90
CA SER A 204 -9.97 -16.12 -2.50
C SER A 204 -10.46 -15.02 -1.56
N ILE A 205 -10.37 -13.73 -1.95
CA ILE A 205 -10.91 -12.63 -1.15
C ILE A 205 -12.41 -12.76 -0.94
N THR A 206 -13.16 -13.18 -1.96
CA THR A 206 -14.61 -13.34 -1.83
C THR A 206 -14.98 -14.47 -0.86
N TRP A 207 -14.15 -15.51 -0.80
CA TRP A 207 -14.32 -16.62 0.15
C TRP A 207 -13.88 -16.25 1.57
N ALA A 208 -12.86 -15.42 1.69
CA ALA A 208 -12.40 -14.92 2.97
C ALA A 208 -13.45 -14.00 3.65
N LEU A 209 -14.10 -13.13 2.86
CA LEU A 209 -15.11 -12.20 3.35
C LEU A 209 -16.48 -12.82 3.60
N LYS A 210 -16.81 -13.89 2.87
CA LYS A 210 -18.10 -14.59 2.93
C LYS A 210 -17.86 -16.09 2.91
N SER A 211 -18.76 -16.89 3.48
CA SER A 211 -18.67 -18.33 3.27
C SER A 211 -18.78 -18.68 1.77
N ILE A 212 -18.12 -19.77 1.35
CA ILE A 212 -18.11 -20.21 -0.06
C ILE A 212 -19.53 -20.33 -0.66
N PRO A 213 -20.55 -20.88 0.04
CA PRO A 213 -21.92 -20.93 -0.48
C PRO A 213 -22.53 -19.55 -0.75
N ILE A 214 -22.27 -18.57 0.12
CA ILE A 214 -22.75 -17.19 -0.05
C ILE A 214 -22.01 -16.50 -1.19
N ALA A 215 -20.71 -16.72 -1.30
CA ALA A 215 -19.90 -16.18 -2.40
C ALA A 215 -20.41 -16.68 -3.77
N LYS A 216 -20.72 -17.97 -3.89
CA LYS A 216 -21.31 -18.57 -5.10
C LYS A 216 -22.66 -17.95 -5.47
N LYS A 217 -23.54 -17.67 -4.50
CA LYS A 217 -24.84 -17.02 -4.72
C LYS A 217 -24.73 -15.52 -5.11
N SER A 218 -23.59 -14.91 -4.87
CA SER A 218 -23.32 -13.50 -5.17
C SER A 218 -22.48 -13.29 -6.44
N ILE A 219 -22.26 -14.34 -7.24
CA ILE A 219 -21.57 -14.25 -8.54
C ILE A 219 -22.31 -13.25 -9.43
N GLY A 220 -21.57 -12.35 -10.07
CA GLY A 220 -22.13 -11.29 -10.91
C GLY A 220 -22.64 -10.05 -10.18
N LYS A 221 -22.76 -10.08 -8.84
CA LYS A 221 -23.13 -8.90 -8.07
C LYS A 221 -21.91 -8.04 -7.74
N ARG A 222 -22.10 -6.71 -7.81
CA ARG A 222 -21.09 -5.75 -7.39
C ARG A 222 -21.01 -5.74 -5.88
N THR A 223 -19.89 -6.20 -5.33
CA THR A 223 -19.60 -6.25 -3.89
C THR A 223 -18.17 -5.80 -3.64
N PHE A 224 -17.84 -5.39 -2.42
CA PHE A 224 -16.47 -5.05 -2.04
C PHE A 224 -15.46 -6.11 -2.48
N GLY A 225 -15.71 -7.39 -2.14
CA GLY A 225 -14.82 -8.48 -2.50
C GLY A 225 -14.66 -8.67 -4.02
N SER A 226 -15.78 -8.57 -4.80
CA SER A 226 -15.71 -8.70 -6.26
C SER A 226 -15.02 -7.52 -6.94
N GLU A 227 -15.16 -6.32 -6.41
CA GLU A 227 -14.47 -5.13 -6.94
C GLU A 227 -12.98 -5.15 -6.60
N PHE A 228 -12.63 -5.60 -5.39
CA PHE A 228 -11.22 -5.73 -5.01
C PHE A 228 -10.52 -6.84 -5.81
N ASP A 229 -11.15 -8.00 -5.98
CA ASP A 229 -10.69 -9.08 -6.84
C ASP A 229 -10.45 -8.56 -8.28
N ARG A 230 -11.45 -7.89 -8.87
CA ARG A 230 -11.36 -7.32 -10.21
C ARG A 230 -10.25 -6.27 -10.34
N LEU A 231 -10.07 -5.44 -9.31
CA LEU A 231 -8.99 -4.45 -9.28
C LEU A 231 -7.63 -5.12 -9.35
N MET A 232 -7.39 -6.17 -8.52
CA MET A 232 -6.12 -6.89 -8.48
C MET A 232 -5.81 -7.55 -9.82
N GLN A 233 -6.79 -8.18 -10.46
CA GLN A 233 -6.64 -8.76 -11.79
C GLN A 233 -6.30 -7.70 -12.84
N LYS A 234 -7.12 -6.65 -12.92
CA LYS A 234 -6.97 -5.59 -13.94
C LYS A 234 -5.62 -4.87 -13.88
N MET A 235 -5.02 -4.73 -12.72
CA MET A 235 -3.71 -4.10 -12.59
C MET A 235 -2.53 -5.06 -12.81
N ASN A 236 -2.79 -6.35 -13.04
CA ASN A 236 -1.80 -7.40 -13.23
C ASN A 236 -2.13 -8.30 -14.44
N TYR A 237 -2.18 -7.77 -15.64
CA TYR A 237 -2.45 -8.53 -16.89
C TYR A 237 -3.77 -9.30 -16.92
N ASN A 238 -4.72 -9.00 -16.05
CA ASN A 238 -5.95 -9.77 -15.83
C ASN A 238 -5.68 -11.22 -15.34
N GLU A 239 -4.55 -11.41 -14.65
CA GLU A 239 -4.20 -12.68 -14.05
C GLU A 239 -4.97 -12.90 -12.74
N THR A 240 -5.45 -14.12 -12.55
CA THR A 240 -6.16 -14.52 -11.33
C THR A 240 -5.23 -15.14 -10.29
N ASN A 241 -4.03 -15.53 -10.69
CA ASN A 241 -3.02 -16.11 -9.81
C ASN A 241 -1.82 -15.18 -9.68
N GLY A 242 -1.52 -14.81 -8.46
CA GLY A 242 -0.48 -13.84 -8.12
C GLY A 242 -0.96 -12.39 -8.19
N ILE A 243 -0.36 -11.57 -7.34
CA ILE A 243 -0.61 -10.13 -7.25
C ILE A 243 0.69 -9.33 -7.37
N CYS A 244 0.59 -8.05 -7.69
CA CYS A 244 1.74 -7.16 -7.82
C CYS A 244 2.49 -7.03 -6.49
N ILE A 245 3.81 -7.25 -6.51
CA ILE A 245 4.67 -7.12 -5.33
C ILE A 245 5.18 -5.69 -5.24
N GLY A 246 5.06 -5.08 -4.06
CA GLY A 246 5.57 -3.74 -3.76
C GLY A 246 4.49 -2.74 -3.37
N PRO A 247 3.42 -2.55 -4.15
CA PRO A 247 2.34 -1.64 -3.78
C PRO A 247 1.66 -2.03 -2.45
N GLU A 248 1.34 -1.04 -1.62
CA GLU A 248 0.68 -1.25 -0.34
C GLU A 248 -0.74 -1.83 -0.50
N VAL A 249 -1.44 -1.46 -1.57
CA VAL A 249 -2.77 -2.03 -1.90
C VAL A 249 -2.73 -3.56 -2.00
N SER A 250 -1.64 -4.13 -2.51
CA SER A 250 -1.45 -5.59 -2.56
C SER A 250 -1.27 -6.19 -1.17
N ARG A 251 -0.59 -5.48 -0.27
CA ARG A 251 -0.46 -5.91 1.14
C ARG A 251 -1.81 -5.87 1.87
N ILE A 252 -2.60 -4.84 1.62
CA ILE A 252 -3.96 -4.72 2.19
C ILE A 252 -4.86 -5.83 1.66
N PHE A 253 -4.76 -6.17 0.38
CA PHE A 253 -5.48 -7.29 -0.20
C PHE A 253 -5.13 -8.63 0.49
N ALA A 254 -3.85 -8.91 0.64
CA ALA A 254 -3.38 -10.11 1.32
C ALA A 254 -3.82 -10.12 2.79
N GLU A 255 -3.70 -9.00 3.50
CA GLU A 255 -4.14 -8.84 4.90
C GLU A 255 -5.64 -9.16 5.04
N THR A 256 -6.47 -8.65 4.12
CA THR A 256 -7.92 -8.93 4.12
C THR A 256 -8.22 -10.44 4.02
N ILE A 257 -7.42 -11.17 3.25
CA ILE A 257 -7.55 -12.64 3.16
C ILE A 257 -7.06 -13.31 4.44
N PHE A 258 -5.93 -12.86 4.98
CA PHE A 258 -5.32 -13.45 6.17
C PHE A 258 -6.13 -13.21 7.45
N GLN A 259 -6.93 -12.16 7.52
CA GLN A 259 -7.90 -11.96 8.61
C GLN A 259 -8.80 -13.20 8.81
N ARG A 260 -9.18 -13.89 7.72
CA ARG A 260 -9.99 -15.11 7.81
C ARG A 260 -9.19 -16.29 8.37
N ILE A 261 -7.91 -16.36 8.05
CA ILE A 261 -7.03 -17.39 8.61
C ILE A 261 -6.87 -17.16 10.11
N ASP A 262 -6.59 -15.92 10.49
CA ASP A 262 -6.45 -15.54 11.91
C ASP A 262 -7.70 -15.91 12.72
N ILE A 263 -8.89 -15.57 12.21
CA ILE A 263 -10.18 -15.89 12.88
C ILE A 263 -10.38 -17.41 13.02
N ASN A 264 -9.91 -18.20 12.06
CA ASN A 264 -10.06 -19.66 12.13
C ASN A 264 -9.06 -20.32 13.10
N VAL A 265 -8.00 -19.62 13.49
CA VAL A 265 -7.01 -20.09 14.48
C VAL A 265 -7.38 -19.67 15.89
N GLU A 266 -8.21 -18.64 16.04
CA GLU A 266 -8.74 -18.15 17.34
C GLU A 266 -9.75 -19.13 17.92
#